data_4ce077338fc68a0d4f4c372808aef4ed
#
_entry.id   4ce077338fc68a0d4f4c372808aef4ed
#
_cell.length_a   1.000
_cell.length_b   1.000
_cell.length_c   1.000
_cell.angle_alpha   90.00
_cell.angle_beta   90.00
_cell.angle_gamma   90.00
#
_symmetry.space_group_name_H-M   'P 1'
#
loop_
_entity.id
_entity.type
_entity.pdbx_description
1 polymer ?
#
loop_
_entity_poly.entity_id
_entity_poly.type
_entity_poly.pdbx_seq_one_letter_code
_entity_poly.pdbx_strand_id
1 'polypeptide(L)'
;MKNPRILTVALLASLGLTAVMAAQGMRGGTQIAPGQECPPGTTETRPGNCQAPSEPAPSILDYRPRSTLVTAEHKVPKAKFPAIDVHGHPGNLTTPEAINRVIGIMDSLNLRVMLVAENVSGARLTSTLAAINASPHKERFRVLAGVDFRNVGPEWGAKAAAQLEADLKAGAIGVGEVGKQFGLRTTKPDGSRLKVDDPELDPLWAAFARLDVPAFIHTAEPQEFFQPQDFKNERWLELSLFADRRNNQPGQVTFEQLMTERNNVFRKHPKTRFVAAHFGWHANDLARAAKMLDEFPNVTIEAGAILHDLGRQPRAARDFFVKYADRIMFGKDSFQPAEYPYYWRVFETADEYFDYYRDYHAFWKLYGMALPDDVLKKVYYKTALKVFKGLPQTGWPQ
;
A
#
# COMPACT_ATOMS: atom_id res chain seq x y z
N MET A 1 -87.29 -31.74 -1.19
CA MET A 1 -86.31 -32.41 -0.34
C MET A 1 -85.04 -32.61 -1.18
N LYS A 2 -84.02 -31.74 -1.07
CA LYS A 2 -82.76 -31.75 -1.86
C LYS A 2 -81.59 -32.01 -0.89
N ASN A 3 -80.82 -33.03 -1.15
CA ASN A 3 -79.76 -33.53 -0.33
C ASN A 3 -78.50 -32.59 -0.36
N PRO A 4 -77.92 -32.22 0.78
CA PRO A 4 -76.66 -31.50 0.85
C PRO A 4 -75.52 -32.45 1.19
N ARG A 5 -74.88 -33.09 0.19
CA ARG A 5 -73.72 -34.00 0.47
C ARG A 5 -72.61 -33.94 -0.57
N ILE A 6 -72.39 -32.86 -1.29
CA ILE A 6 -71.35 -32.82 -2.31
C ILE A 6 -70.32 -31.66 -2.11
N LEU A 7 -70.35 -30.89 -1.00
CA LEU A 7 -69.45 -29.75 -0.84
C LEU A 7 -68.29 -29.92 0.16
N THR A 8 -68.07 -31.12 0.72
CA THR A 8 -67.07 -31.28 1.81
C THR A 8 -65.81 -32.06 1.40
N VAL A 9 -65.69 -32.54 0.15
CA VAL A 9 -64.54 -33.34 -0.28
C VAL A 9 -63.51 -32.52 -1.06
N ALA A 10 -63.88 -31.36 -1.59
CA ALA A 10 -62.93 -30.55 -2.39
C ALA A 10 -62.01 -29.62 -1.55
N LEU A 11 -62.31 -29.37 -0.27
CA LEU A 11 -61.52 -28.49 0.59
C LEU A 11 -60.36 -29.20 1.33
N LEU A 12 -60.40 -30.53 1.45
CA LEU A 12 -59.35 -31.30 2.12
C LEU A 12 -58.21 -31.71 1.20
N ALA A 13 -58.38 -31.70 -0.13
CA ALA A 13 -57.34 -32.03 -1.08
C ALA A 13 -56.38 -30.86 -1.37
N SER A 14 -56.86 -29.59 -1.21
CA SER A 14 -56.00 -28.40 -1.45
C SER A 14 -55.11 -28.07 -0.25
N LEU A 15 -55.50 -28.43 0.97
CA LEU A 15 -54.67 -28.22 2.17
C LEU A 15 -53.55 -29.28 2.29
N GLY A 16 -53.71 -30.47 1.70
CA GLY A 16 -52.70 -31.50 1.67
C GLY A 16 -51.54 -31.24 0.70
N LEU A 17 -51.84 -30.58 -0.44
CA LEU A 17 -50.76 -30.25 -1.43
C LEU A 17 -49.90 -29.07 -0.99
N THR A 18 -50.44 -28.09 -0.29
CA THR A 18 -49.65 -26.94 0.23
C THR A 18 -48.77 -27.35 1.40
N ALA A 19 -49.18 -28.29 2.23
CA ALA A 19 -48.35 -28.79 3.34
C ALA A 19 -47.20 -29.69 2.85
N VAL A 20 -47.38 -30.45 1.75
CA VAL A 20 -46.31 -31.26 1.15
C VAL A 20 -45.27 -30.37 0.40
N MET A 21 -45.68 -29.28 -0.22
CA MET A 21 -44.75 -28.34 -0.85
C MET A 21 -43.94 -27.54 0.21
N ALA A 22 -44.52 -27.18 1.34
CA ALA A 22 -43.82 -26.55 2.45
C ALA A 22 -42.81 -27.47 3.14
N ALA A 23 -43.08 -28.79 3.19
CA ALA A 23 -42.18 -29.78 3.79
C ALA A 23 -41.03 -30.19 2.86
N GLN A 24 -41.16 -30.03 1.55
CA GLN A 24 -40.06 -30.24 0.59
C GLN A 24 -39.14 -29.00 0.46
N GLY A 25 -39.65 -27.81 0.81
CA GLY A 25 -38.83 -26.58 0.84
C GLY A 25 -37.85 -26.47 2.00
N MET A 26 -37.95 -27.33 3.03
CA MET A 26 -37.05 -27.28 4.19
C MET A 26 -35.76 -28.14 4.05
N ARG A 27 -35.53 -28.80 2.92
CA ARG A 27 -34.29 -29.55 2.62
C ARG A 27 -33.48 -28.99 1.43
N GLY A 28 -33.92 -27.92 0.80
CA GLY A 28 -33.20 -27.28 -0.29
C GLY A 28 -32.72 -25.90 0.14
N GLY A 29 -31.45 -25.57 -0.11
CA GLY A 29 -30.91 -24.24 0.12
C GLY A 29 -31.66 -23.16 -0.68
N THR A 30 -31.39 -21.89 -0.40
CA THR A 30 -31.96 -20.75 -1.13
C THR A 30 -31.51 -20.79 -2.60
N GLN A 31 -32.48 -20.75 -3.53
CA GLN A 31 -32.18 -20.64 -4.95
C GLN A 31 -31.88 -19.19 -5.33
N ILE A 32 -30.87 -18.98 -6.13
CA ILE A 32 -30.48 -17.67 -6.67
C ILE A 32 -30.39 -17.75 -8.20
N ALA A 33 -30.61 -16.62 -8.87
CA ALA A 33 -30.43 -16.53 -10.30
C ALA A 33 -28.92 -16.52 -10.67
N PRO A 34 -28.55 -16.94 -11.89
CA PRO A 34 -27.17 -16.86 -12.35
C PRO A 34 -26.57 -15.45 -12.15
N GLY A 35 -25.41 -15.36 -11.51
CA GLY A 35 -24.71 -14.11 -11.21
C GLY A 35 -25.19 -13.36 -9.97
N GLN A 36 -26.20 -13.87 -9.27
CA GLN A 36 -26.57 -13.36 -7.93
C GLN A 36 -25.66 -13.96 -6.87
N GLU A 37 -25.43 -13.19 -5.80
CA GLU A 37 -24.68 -13.63 -4.64
C GLU A 37 -25.60 -14.32 -3.63
N CYS A 38 -25.05 -15.29 -2.92
CA CYS A 38 -25.75 -15.91 -1.81
C CYS A 38 -26.05 -14.91 -0.68
N PRO A 39 -27.20 -15.04 -0.01
CA PRO A 39 -27.48 -14.25 1.19
C PRO A 39 -26.38 -14.42 2.26
N PRO A 40 -26.14 -13.40 3.09
CA PRO A 40 -25.20 -13.50 4.22
C PRO A 40 -25.45 -14.73 5.08
N GLY A 41 -24.37 -15.40 5.50
CA GLY A 41 -24.48 -16.63 6.30
C GLY A 41 -24.72 -17.90 5.48
N THR A 42 -24.78 -17.81 4.15
CA THR A 42 -24.91 -18.96 3.24
C THR A 42 -23.78 -18.97 2.22
N THR A 43 -23.53 -20.14 1.63
CA THR A 43 -22.54 -20.28 0.56
C THR A 43 -23.14 -21.09 -0.60
N GLU A 44 -22.71 -20.81 -1.82
CA GLU A 44 -23.15 -21.56 -3.00
C GLU A 44 -22.48 -22.93 -3.00
N THR A 45 -23.30 -23.97 -2.85
CA THR A 45 -22.86 -25.39 -2.85
C THR A 45 -22.88 -26.00 -4.24
N ARG A 46 -23.73 -25.46 -5.12
CA ARG A 46 -23.83 -25.76 -6.57
C ARG A 46 -24.35 -24.50 -7.25
N PRO A 47 -24.08 -24.28 -8.56
CA PRO A 47 -24.59 -23.13 -9.28
C PRO A 47 -26.08 -22.87 -9.00
N GLY A 48 -26.38 -21.69 -8.49
CA GLY A 48 -27.75 -21.26 -8.14
C GLY A 48 -28.32 -21.79 -6.82
N ASN A 49 -27.57 -22.54 -6.01
CA ASN A 49 -28.08 -23.10 -4.77
C ASN A 49 -27.20 -22.71 -3.56
N CYS A 50 -27.71 -21.85 -2.70
CA CYS A 50 -27.07 -21.38 -1.48
C CYS A 50 -27.51 -22.18 -0.26
N GLN A 51 -26.59 -22.57 0.59
CA GLN A 51 -26.84 -23.35 1.80
C GLN A 51 -26.13 -22.76 3.01
N ALA A 52 -26.82 -22.71 4.14
CA ALA A 52 -26.18 -22.37 5.42
C ALA A 52 -25.40 -23.58 5.96
N PRO A 53 -24.27 -23.37 6.67
CA PRO A 53 -23.59 -24.43 7.40
C PRO A 53 -24.51 -25.02 8.48
N SER A 54 -24.37 -26.32 8.75
CA SER A 54 -25.10 -26.99 9.84
C SER A 54 -24.53 -26.64 11.22
N GLU A 55 -23.26 -26.25 11.27
CA GLU A 55 -22.58 -25.83 12.48
C GLU A 55 -22.49 -24.30 12.55
N PRO A 56 -22.39 -23.70 13.73
CA PRO A 56 -22.15 -22.27 13.85
C PRO A 56 -20.87 -21.86 13.10
N ALA A 57 -20.98 -20.86 12.23
CA ALA A 57 -19.83 -20.36 11.50
C ALA A 57 -18.84 -19.66 12.47
N PRO A 58 -17.53 -19.97 12.39
CA PRO A 58 -16.53 -19.25 13.16
C PRO A 58 -16.48 -17.79 12.72
N SER A 59 -16.08 -16.89 13.62
CA SER A 59 -15.79 -15.52 13.22
C SER A 59 -14.54 -15.47 12.34
N ILE A 60 -14.36 -14.38 11.60
CA ILE A 60 -13.14 -14.13 10.82
C ILE A 60 -11.88 -14.11 11.70
N LEU A 61 -12.01 -13.80 12.99
CA LEU A 61 -10.92 -13.82 13.98
C LEU A 61 -10.50 -15.25 14.34
N ASP A 62 -11.43 -16.19 14.30
CA ASP A 62 -11.22 -17.56 14.75
C ASP A 62 -10.90 -18.50 13.59
N TYR A 63 -11.34 -18.16 12.35
CA TYR A 63 -11.14 -19.00 11.18
C TYR A 63 -9.70 -18.92 10.69
N ARG A 64 -8.85 -19.85 11.14
CA ARG A 64 -7.43 -19.97 10.80
C ARG A 64 -7.10 -21.36 10.27
N PRO A 65 -7.53 -21.69 9.05
CA PRO A 65 -7.32 -23.01 8.46
C PRO A 65 -5.83 -23.29 8.28
N ARG A 66 -5.40 -24.50 8.68
CA ARG A 66 -4.04 -24.97 8.41
C ARG A 66 -4.03 -25.69 7.08
N SER A 67 -3.18 -25.24 6.18
CA SER A 67 -2.99 -25.91 4.91
C SER A 67 -2.34 -27.28 5.09
N THR A 68 -2.80 -28.26 4.32
CA THR A 68 -2.14 -29.57 4.16
C THR A 68 -1.19 -29.59 2.96
N LEU A 69 -1.07 -28.47 2.25
CA LEU A 69 -0.18 -28.35 1.10
C LEU A 69 1.28 -28.40 1.57
N VAL A 70 2.08 -29.22 0.89
CA VAL A 70 3.52 -29.31 1.10
C VAL A 70 4.21 -28.67 -0.09
N THR A 71 4.87 -27.54 0.14
CA THR A 71 5.61 -26.78 -0.87
C THR A 71 7.06 -26.56 -0.42
N ALA A 72 7.92 -26.20 -1.36
CA ALA A 72 9.26 -25.73 -1.01
C ALA A 72 9.19 -24.46 -0.15
N GLU A 73 10.06 -24.36 0.83
CA GLU A 73 10.20 -23.18 1.66
C GLU A 73 11.67 -22.70 1.65
N HIS A 74 11.89 -21.50 1.16
CA HIS A 74 13.20 -20.87 1.20
C HIS A 74 13.21 -19.73 2.22
N LYS A 75 14.06 -19.85 3.22
CA LYS A 75 14.33 -18.75 4.15
C LYS A 75 15.27 -17.77 3.49
N VAL A 76 14.84 -16.52 3.33
CA VAL A 76 15.63 -15.43 2.74
C VAL A 76 15.82 -14.34 3.80
N PRO A 77 16.73 -14.54 4.76
CA PRO A 77 16.88 -13.64 5.91
C PRO A 77 17.45 -12.27 5.51
N LYS A 78 18.12 -12.17 4.37
CA LYS A 78 18.75 -10.93 3.86
C LYS A 78 18.65 -10.86 2.34
N ALA A 79 18.63 -9.65 1.79
CA ALA A 79 18.61 -9.41 0.36
C ALA A 79 19.79 -10.06 -0.36
N LYS A 80 19.58 -10.64 -1.53
CA LYS A 80 20.61 -11.26 -2.39
C LYS A 80 21.70 -10.28 -2.78
N PHE A 81 21.33 -9.04 -3.07
CA PHE A 81 22.25 -7.94 -3.38
C PHE A 81 22.11 -6.84 -2.33
N PRO A 82 23.15 -6.01 -2.08
CA PRO A 82 23.01 -4.85 -1.20
C PRO A 82 21.85 -3.97 -1.65
N ALA A 83 20.96 -3.60 -0.74
CA ALA A 83 19.77 -2.82 -1.06
C ALA A 83 19.84 -1.41 -0.47
N ILE A 84 19.17 -0.48 -1.14
CA ILE A 84 18.82 0.84 -0.63
C ILE A 84 17.36 0.78 -0.24
N ASP A 85 17.05 1.04 1.02
CA ASP A 85 15.69 1.29 1.45
C ASP A 85 15.39 2.77 1.26
N VAL A 86 14.60 3.11 0.21
CA VAL A 86 14.27 4.51 -0.08
C VAL A 86 13.13 5.06 0.79
N HIS A 87 12.49 4.21 1.59
CA HIS A 87 11.34 4.54 2.41
C HIS A 87 11.51 4.00 3.84
N GLY A 88 12.53 4.50 4.51
CA GLY A 88 12.87 4.05 5.85
C GLY A 88 12.32 4.97 6.95
N HIS A 89 11.64 4.40 7.94
CA HIS A 89 11.22 5.07 9.17
C HIS A 89 11.92 4.46 10.39
N PRO A 90 13.26 4.65 10.55
CA PRO A 90 14.02 4.05 11.64
C PRO A 90 13.80 4.76 12.99
N GLY A 91 12.99 5.82 13.01
CA GLY A 91 12.79 6.67 14.17
C GLY A 91 13.90 7.71 14.37
N ASN A 92 14.02 8.21 15.58
CA ASN A 92 14.96 9.28 15.89
C ASN A 92 16.42 8.79 15.89
N LEU A 93 17.24 9.29 14.96
CA LEU A 93 18.67 8.99 14.81
C LEU A 93 19.56 10.13 15.36
N THR A 94 19.28 10.62 16.58
CA THR A 94 20.03 11.73 17.19
C THR A 94 21.05 11.26 18.24
N THR A 95 21.16 9.96 18.50
CA THR A 95 22.14 9.40 19.43
C THR A 95 22.97 8.27 18.80
N PRO A 96 24.23 8.07 19.26
CA PRO A 96 25.07 6.96 18.76
C PRO A 96 24.42 5.59 18.96
N GLU A 97 23.73 5.38 20.07
CA GLU A 97 23.08 4.10 20.40
C GLU A 97 21.95 3.79 19.43
N ALA A 98 21.12 4.79 19.08
CA ALA A 98 20.04 4.63 18.09
C ALA A 98 20.61 4.32 16.71
N ILE A 99 21.66 5.04 16.29
CA ILE A 99 22.34 4.82 15.00
C ILE A 99 22.94 3.41 14.96
N ASN A 100 23.72 3.01 15.98
CA ASN A 100 24.37 1.69 16.00
C ASN A 100 23.37 0.54 16.01
N ARG A 101 22.24 0.67 16.71
CA ARG A 101 21.15 -0.31 16.68
C ARG A 101 20.60 -0.49 15.28
N VAL A 102 20.31 0.60 14.58
CA VAL A 102 19.78 0.54 13.21
C VAL A 102 20.82 -0.05 12.25
N ILE A 103 22.10 0.29 12.38
CA ILE A 103 23.19 -0.28 11.56
C ILE A 103 23.29 -1.80 11.75
N GLY A 104 23.24 -2.30 12.99
CA GLY A 104 23.28 -3.75 13.24
C GLY A 104 22.12 -4.50 12.54
N ILE A 105 20.94 -3.90 12.53
CA ILE A 105 19.79 -4.44 11.77
C ILE A 105 20.02 -4.36 10.26
N MET A 106 20.44 -3.20 9.75
CA MET A 106 20.73 -3.03 8.32
C MET A 106 21.76 -4.06 7.80
N ASP A 107 22.81 -4.33 8.59
CA ASP A 107 23.84 -5.31 8.23
C ASP A 107 23.26 -6.73 8.16
N SER A 108 22.39 -7.10 9.12
CA SER A 108 21.74 -8.41 9.12
C SER A 108 20.80 -8.62 7.92
N LEU A 109 20.24 -7.54 7.36
CA LEU A 109 19.31 -7.54 6.23
C LEU A 109 19.97 -7.31 4.86
N ASN A 110 21.28 -7.03 4.81
CA ASN A 110 22.01 -6.56 3.62
C ASN A 110 21.45 -5.22 3.07
N LEU A 111 20.95 -4.36 3.97
CA LEU A 111 20.61 -2.97 3.63
C LEU A 111 21.89 -2.13 3.69
N ARG A 112 22.34 -1.64 2.55
CA ARG A 112 23.56 -0.84 2.50
C ARG A 112 23.33 0.64 2.83
N VAL A 113 22.23 1.20 2.36
CA VAL A 113 21.84 2.60 2.62
C VAL A 113 20.35 2.67 2.94
N MET A 114 20.00 3.56 3.85
CA MET A 114 18.61 3.90 4.15
C MET A 114 18.38 5.39 3.95
N LEU A 115 17.32 5.73 3.22
CA LEU A 115 16.77 7.08 3.21
C LEU A 115 15.84 7.23 4.41
N VAL A 116 16.16 8.19 5.29
CA VAL A 116 15.39 8.48 6.50
C VAL A 116 14.27 9.44 6.14
N ALA A 117 13.03 8.96 6.16
CA ALA A 117 11.83 9.69 5.71
C ALA A 117 10.93 10.13 6.90
N GLU A 118 11.53 10.66 7.97
CA GLU A 118 10.85 11.00 9.24
C GLU A 118 10.12 12.35 9.22
N ASN A 119 9.90 12.94 8.07
CA ASN A 119 9.23 14.25 7.91
C ASN A 119 9.83 15.33 8.82
N VAL A 120 11.15 15.46 8.80
CA VAL A 120 11.90 16.45 9.58
C VAL A 120 12.38 17.61 8.72
N SER A 121 12.36 18.83 9.28
CA SER A 121 12.79 20.06 8.61
C SER A 121 13.43 21.02 9.62
N GLY A 122 14.21 21.97 9.15
CA GLY A 122 14.84 23.02 9.95
C GLY A 122 15.72 22.45 11.08
N ALA A 123 15.52 22.90 12.31
CA ALA A 123 16.34 22.50 13.45
C ALA A 123 16.35 20.99 13.72
N ARG A 124 15.22 20.31 13.52
CA ARG A 124 15.14 18.84 13.69
C ARG A 124 15.96 18.10 12.64
N LEU A 125 15.89 18.55 11.38
CA LEU A 125 16.73 18.02 10.29
C LEU A 125 18.21 18.23 10.60
N THR A 126 18.60 19.46 10.99
CA THR A 126 19.99 19.79 11.31
C THR A 126 20.54 18.95 12.46
N SER A 127 19.74 18.73 13.51
CA SER A 127 20.12 17.85 14.63
C SER A 127 20.33 16.41 14.20
N THR A 128 19.42 15.86 13.39
CA THR A 128 19.55 14.49 12.86
C THR A 128 20.80 14.35 11.98
N LEU A 129 21.01 15.29 11.06
CA LEU A 129 22.20 15.31 10.18
C LEU A 129 23.50 15.43 10.98
N ALA A 130 23.54 16.27 12.02
CA ALA A 130 24.73 16.43 12.87
C ALA A 130 25.09 15.12 13.55
N ALA A 131 24.12 14.40 14.12
CA ALA A 131 24.35 13.11 14.77
C ALA A 131 24.82 12.03 13.77
N ILE A 132 24.19 11.94 12.60
CA ILE A 132 24.58 11.01 11.55
C ILE A 132 26.00 11.33 11.06
N ASN A 133 26.34 12.59 10.80
CA ASN A 133 27.64 13.02 10.31
C ASN A 133 28.78 12.80 11.33
N ALA A 134 28.48 12.88 12.62
CA ALA A 134 29.40 12.56 13.70
C ALA A 134 29.64 11.04 13.87
N SER A 135 28.76 10.21 13.30
CA SER A 135 28.86 8.75 13.38
C SER A 135 29.88 8.22 12.35
N PRO A 136 30.59 7.10 12.66
CA PRO A 136 31.39 6.36 11.69
C PRO A 136 30.55 5.76 10.57
N HIS A 137 29.23 5.75 10.71
CA HIS A 137 28.26 5.17 9.77
C HIS A 137 27.57 6.21 8.85
N LYS A 138 28.08 7.43 8.74
CA LYS A 138 27.48 8.54 7.96
C LYS A 138 27.12 8.18 6.52
N GLU A 139 27.86 7.27 5.90
CA GLU A 139 27.58 6.83 4.51
C GLU A 139 26.38 5.86 4.38
N ARG A 140 25.87 5.37 5.50
CA ARG A 140 24.77 4.40 5.55
C ARG A 140 23.39 5.07 5.56
N PHE A 141 23.34 6.37 5.83
CA PHE A 141 22.10 7.13 5.92
C PHE A 141 22.12 8.33 4.99
N ARG A 142 20.96 8.66 4.45
CA ARG A 142 20.66 9.95 3.82
C ARG A 142 19.31 10.42 4.33
N VAL A 143 19.13 11.70 4.57
CA VAL A 143 17.91 12.23 5.15
C VAL A 143 17.10 12.94 4.08
N LEU A 144 15.80 12.63 4.05
CA LEU A 144 14.81 13.35 3.28
C LEU A 144 14.18 14.42 4.19
N ALA A 145 14.09 15.66 3.69
CA ALA A 145 13.43 16.73 4.41
C ALA A 145 11.91 16.53 4.44
N GLY A 146 11.26 17.08 5.44
CA GLY A 146 9.80 17.13 5.56
C GLY A 146 9.21 18.41 5.00
N VAL A 147 7.89 18.42 4.80
CA VAL A 147 7.10 19.61 4.47
C VAL A 147 5.93 19.73 5.42
N ASP A 148 5.73 20.95 5.94
CA ASP A 148 4.57 21.25 6.79
C ASP A 148 3.47 21.89 5.96
N PHE A 149 2.40 21.11 5.71
CA PHE A 149 1.22 21.57 4.95
C PHE A 149 0.15 22.26 5.79
N ARG A 150 0.47 22.68 6.99
CA ARG A 150 -0.45 23.50 7.80
C ARG A 150 -0.48 24.93 7.26
N ASN A 151 -1.67 25.54 7.35
CA ASN A 151 -1.89 26.94 6.99
C ASN A 151 -1.50 27.30 5.53
N VAL A 152 -1.74 26.38 4.59
CA VAL A 152 -1.52 26.65 3.16
C VAL A 152 -2.46 27.77 2.70
N GLY A 153 -1.85 28.81 2.11
CA GLY A 153 -2.52 30.01 1.60
C GLY A 153 -1.53 30.87 0.81
N PRO A 154 -1.86 32.11 0.51
CA PRO A 154 -0.97 33.01 -0.23
C PRO A 154 0.44 33.04 0.36
N GLU A 155 1.46 33.04 -0.49
CA GLU A 155 2.90 33.01 -0.15
C GLU A 155 3.40 31.70 0.50
N TRP A 156 2.53 30.75 0.88
CA TRP A 156 2.97 29.50 1.52
C TRP A 156 3.96 28.75 0.63
N GLY A 157 3.65 28.61 -0.67
CA GLY A 157 4.50 27.88 -1.62
C GLY A 157 5.90 28.46 -1.75
N ALA A 158 6.03 29.80 -1.75
CA ALA A 158 7.32 30.47 -1.77
C ALA A 158 8.12 30.23 -0.47
N LYS A 159 7.46 30.29 0.69
CA LYS A 159 8.08 30.00 1.99
C LYS A 159 8.51 28.53 2.09
N ALA A 160 7.67 27.59 1.64
CA ALA A 160 8.00 26.18 1.60
C ALA A 160 9.18 25.89 0.66
N ALA A 161 9.25 26.53 -0.50
CA ALA A 161 10.37 26.42 -1.41
C ALA A 161 11.69 26.98 -0.82
N ALA A 162 11.63 28.09 -0.08
CA ALA A 162 12.78 28.63 0.63
C ALA A 162 13.26 27.72 1.76
N GLN A 163 12.33 27.11 2.51
CA GLN A 163 12.66 26.13 3.56
C GLN A 163 13.29 24.87 2.95
N LEU A 164 12.74 24.35 1.84
CA LEU A 164 13.34 23.24 1.09
C LEU A 164 14.79 23.56 0.72
N GLU A 165 15.06 24.75 0.17
CA GLU A 165 16.42 25.14 -0.21
C GLU A 165 17.35 25.18 1.00
N ALA A 166 16.89 25.68 2.14
CA ALA A 166 17.64 25.69 3.39
C ALA A 166 17.94 24.27 3.89
N ASP A 167 16.97 23.37 3.84
CA ASP A 167 17.12 21.98 4.26
C ASP A 167 18.08 21.20 3.35
N LEU A 168 18.07 21.46 2.05
CA LEU A 168 19.04 20.87 1.11
C LEU A 168 20.45 21.39 1.36
N LYS A 169 20.61 22.71 1.65
CA LYS A 169 21.91 23.29 2.04
C LYS A 169 22.42 22.69 3.36
N ALA A 170 21.52 22.30 4.27
CA ALA A 170 21.89 21.61 5.50
C ALA A 170 22.31 20.16 5.27
N GLY A 171 21.96 19.54 4.13
CA GLY A 171 22.40 18.20 3.75
C GLY A 171 21.29 17.17 3.46
N ALA A 172 20.03 17.58 3.40
CA ALA A 172 18.97 16.72 2.88
C ALA A 172 19.19 16.45 1.37
N ILE A 173 18.75 15.28 0.88
CA ILE A 173 18.94 14.88 -0.53
C ILE A 173 17.64 14.84 -1.36
N GLY A 174 16.56 15.29 -0.79
CA GLY A 174 15.22 15.31 -1.37
C GLY A 174 14.20 15.57 -0.28
N VAL A 175 12.95 15.42 -0.60
CA VAL A 175 11.84 15.50 0.36
C VAL A 175 11.05 14.19 0.35
N GLY A 176 10.65 13.74 1.50
CA GLY A 176 9.79 12.58 1.65
C GLY A 176 9.77 11.95 3.03
N GLU A 177 8.80 11.18 3.31
CA GLU A 177 7.55 11.03 2.62
C GLU A 177 6.69 12.28 2.87
N VAL A 178 6.10 12.87 1.82
CA VAL A 178 5.18 14.01 2.00
C VAL A 178 3.93 13.52 2.73
N GLY A 179 3.64 14.08 3.89
CA GLY A 179 2.80 13.58 4.97
C GLY A 179 1.49 12.88 4.58
N LYS A 180 1.18 11.82 5.28
CA LYS A 180 0.04 10.89 5.05
C LYS A 180 -1.35 11.54 4.98
N GLN A 181 -1.53 12.71 5.58
CA GLN A 181 -2.81 13.45 5.57
C GLN A 181 -2.92 14.46 4.42
N PHE A 182 -1.85 14.64 3.66
CA PHE A 182 -1.80 15.55 2.54
C PHE A 182 -2.82 15.16 1.45
N GLY A 183 -3.65 16.12 1.08
CA GLY A 183 -4.77 15.88 0.16
C GLY A 183 -5.95 15.11 0.73
N LEU A 184 -5.75 14.32 1.79
CA LEU A 184 -6.78 13.48 2.38
C LEU A 184 -7.60 14.22 3.46
N ARG A 185 -6.95 14.74 4.50
CA ARG A 185 -7.60 15.37 5.66
C ARG A 185 -7.02 16.73 6.03
N THR A 186 -5.91 17.13 5.42
CA THR A 186 -5.32 18.46 5.66
C THR A 186 -6.26 19.54 5.15
N THR A 187 -6.48 20.57 5.98
CA THR A 187 -7.34 21.71 5.64
C THR A 187 -6.53 23.02 5.52
N LYS A 188 -7.05 23.91 4.71
CA LYS A 188 -6.62 25.32 4.61
C LYS A 188 -7.19 26.13 5.77
N PRO A 189 -6.68 27.38 6.00
CA PRO A 189 -7.19 28.25 7.06
C PRO A 189 -8.70 28.57 6.97
N ASP A 190 -9.28 28.51 5.77
CA ASP A 190 -10.72 28.72 5.53
C ASP A 190 -11.57 27.47 5.82
N GLY A 191 -10.95 26.38 6.28
CA GLY A 191 -11.62 25.10 6.58
C GLY A 191 -11.82 24.20 5.36
N SER A 192 -11.53 24.65 4.13
CA SER A 192 -11.62 23.81 2.94
C SER A 192 -10.48 22.75 2.93
N ARG A 193 -10.74 21.61 2.28
CA ARG A 193 -9.72 20.57 2.11
C ARG A 193 -8.57 21.11 1.23
N LEU A 194 -7.34 20.91 1.65
CA LEU A 194 -6.17 21.14 0.82
C LEU A 194 -6.11 20.07 -0.27
N LYS A 195 -6.34 20.44 -1.52
CA LYS A 195 -6.21 19.54 -2.67
C LYS A 195 -4.73 19.25 -2.96
N VAL A 196 -4.44 18.07 -3.52
CA VAL A 196 -3.07 17.73 -3.93
C VAL A 196 -2.56 18.68 -5.03
N ASP A 197 -3.46 19.09 -5.92
CA ASP A 197 -3.19 20.04 -7.02
C ASP A 197 -3.55 21.49 -6.71
N ASP A 198 -3.63 21.87 -5.43
CA ASP A 198 -3.91 23.26 -5.03
C ASP A 198 -2.84 24.18 -5.60
N PRO A 199 -3.23 25.27 -6.29
CA PRO A 199 -2.28 26.20 -6.91
C PRO A 199 -1.26 26.84 -5.94
N GLU A 200 -1.60 26.97 -4.66
CA GLU A 200 -0.67 27.47 -3.64
C GLU A 200 0.56 26.57 -3.44
N LEU A 201 0.49 25.32 -3.90
CA LEU A 201 1.58 24.36 -3.83
C LEU A 201 2.53 24.43 -5.03
N ASP A 202 2.13 25.08 -6.13
CA ASP A 202 2.92 25.11 -7.38
C ASP A 202 4.35 25.62 -7.20
N PRO A 203 4.61 26.71 -6.41
CA PRO A 203 5.98 27.18 -6.21
C PRO A 203 6.88 26.14 -5.54
N LEU A 204 6.33 25.30 -4.65
CA LEU A 204 7.06 24.20 -4.04
C LEU A 204 7.38 23.12 -5.09
N TRP A 205 6.39 22.67 -5.87
CA TRP A 205 6.62 21.67 -6.92
C TRP A 205 7.64 22.12 -7.96
N ALA A 206 7.59 23.39 -8.36
CA ALA A 206 8.57 23.98 -9.26
C ALA A 206 9.98 24.05 -8.64
N ALA A 207 10.09 24.28 -7.34
CA ALA A 207 11.37 24.32 -6.64
C ALA A 207 12.10 22.98 -6.68
N PHE A 208 11.41 21.85 -6.61
CA PHE A 208 12.03 20.52 -6.76
C PHE A 208 12.77 20.38 -8.10
N ALA A 209 12.15 20.83 -9.19
CA ALA A 209 12.80 20.82 -10.52
C ALA A 209 14.01 21.76 -10.57
N ARG A 210 13.87 22.97 -10.03
CA ARG A 210 14.95 23.97 -9.98
C ARG A 210 16.15 23.50 -9.17
N LEU A 211 15.90 22.84 -8.06
CA LEU A 211 16.92 22.34 -7.13
C LEU A 211 17.43 20.93 -7.50
N ASP A 212 16.87 20.33 -8.54
CA ASP A 212 17.21 19.01 -9.07
C ASP A 212 17.17 17.89 -8.02
N VAL A 213 16.12 17.88 -7.19
CA VAL A 213 15.87 16.87 -6.17
C VAL A 213 14.50 16.21 -6.36
N PRO A 214 14.33 14.94 -5.95
CA PRO A 214 13.03 14.29 -6.06
C PRO A 214 12.06 14.72 -4.97
N ALA A 215 10.77 14.71 -5.31
CA ALA A 215 9.64 14.84 -4.39
C ALA A 215 9.02 13.46 -4.14
N PHE A 216 9.16 12.94 -2.94
CA PHE A 216 8.57 11.65 -2.57
C PHE A 216 7.17 11.90 -1.97
N ILE A 217 6.14 11.66 -2.79
CA ILE A 217 4.76 12.04 -2.51
C ILE A 217 3.93 10.83 -2.07
N HIS A 218 3.33 10.95 -0.89
CA HIS A 218 2.27 10.06 -0.42
C HIS A 218 0.91 10.70 -0.74
N THR A 219 0.10 10.05 -1.56
CA THR A 219 -1.25 10.51 -1.86
C THR A 219 -2.24 9.37 -1.64
N ALA A 220 -3.27 9.61 -0.87
CA ALA A 220 -4.32 8.65 -0.52
C ALA A 220 -3.87 7.54 0.46
N GLU A 221 -4.69 6.50 0.56
CA GLU A 221 -4.54 5.25 1.29
C GLU A 221 -5.02 4.12 0.36
N PRO A 222 -4.93 2.83 0.73
CA PRO A 222 -5.46 1.74 -0.07
C PRO A 222 -6.90 1.97 -0.53
N GLN A 223 -7.22 1.58 -1.75
CA GLN A 223 -8.54 1.82 -2.35
C GLN A 223 -9.69 1.30 -1.51
N GLU A 224 -9.51 0.18 -0.82
CA GLU A 224 -10.49 -0.47 0.03
C GLU A 224 -10.89 0.40 1.24
N PHE A 225 -10.02 1.34 1.66
CA PHE A 225 -10.31 2.26 2.77
C PHE A 225 -11.39 3.30 2.42
N PHE A 226 -11.67 3.46 1.12
CA PHE A 226 -12.70 4.35 0.57
C PHE A 226 -13.99 3.61 0.21
N GLN A 227 -14.01 2.28 0.34
CA GLN A 227 -15.17 1.44 0.05
C GLN A 227 -16.06 1.25 1.30
N PRO A 228 -17.32 0.82 1.14
CA PRO A 228 -18.18 0.47 2.26
C PRO A 228 -17.52 -0.53 3.21
N GLN A 229 -17.75 -0.37 4.51
CA GLN A 229 -17.26 -1.27 5.56
C GLN A 229 -18.25 -2.42 5.76
N ASP A 230 -18.33 -3.33 4.81
CA ASP A 230 -19.22 -4.49 4.82
C ASP A 230 -18.45 -5.80 4.56
N PHE A 231 -19.17 -6.91 4.45
CA PHE A 231 -18.59 -8.24 4.25
C PHE A 231 -17.90 -8.44 2.89
N LYS A 232 -18.01 -7.49 1.96
CA LYS A 232 -17.34 -7.49 0.65
C LYS A 232 -16.01 -6.74 0.68
N ASN A 233 -15.73 -5.98 1.73
CA ASN A 233 -14.48 -5.25 1.85
C ASN A 233 -13.35 -6.17 2.29
N GLU A 234 -12.39 -6.44 1.42
CA GLU A 234 -11.28 -7.36 1.73
C GLU A 234 -10.34 -6.86 2.83
N ARG A 235 -10.42 -5.57 3.21
CA ARG A 235 -9.68 -4.97 4.32
C ARG A 235 -10.58 -4.74 5.56
N TRP A 236 -11.72 -5.42 5.62
CA TRP A 236 -12.70 -5.25 6.70
C TRP A 236 -12.10 -5.42 8.09
N LEU A 237 -11.27 -6.45 8.30
CA LEU A 237 -10.66 -6.72 9.60
C LEU A 237 -9.71 -5.60 10.02
N GLU A 238 -8.84 -5.14 9.14
CA GLU A 238 -7.96 -4.00 9.39
C GLU A 238 -8.74 -2.75 9.74
N LEU A 239 -9.75 -2.42 8.96
CA LEU A 239 -10.58 -1.24 9.17
C LEU A 239 -11.50 -1.35 10.41
N SER A 240 -11.69 -2.56 10.92
CA SER A 240 -12.37 -2.79 12.19
C SER A 240 -11.44 -2.61 13.39
N LEU A 241 -10.16 -2.97 13.24
CA LEU A 241 -9.13 -2.75 14.26
C LEU A 241 -8.65 -1.29 14.30
N PHE A 242 -8.60 -0.62 13.15
CA PHE A 242 -8.08 0.74 12.98
C PHE A 242 -9.12 1.62 12.30
N ALA A 243 -10.20 1.94 13.02
CA ALA A 243 -11.36 2.65 12.48
C ALA A 243 -11.05 4.07 11.96
N ASP A 244 -9.99 4.69 12.46
CA ASP A 244 -9.48 6.00 12.05
C ASP A 244 -8.90 5.99 10.62
N ARG A 245 -8.59 4.81 10.06
CA ARG A 245 -8.13 4.65 8.68
C ARG A 245 -9.24 4.72 7.63
N ARG A 246 -10.52 4.66 8.05
CA ARG A 246 -11.67 4.71 7.13
C ARG A 246 -11.81 6.07 6.47
N ASN A 247 -11.99 6.08 5.15
CA ASN A 247 -12.19 7.27 4.34
C ASN A 247 -13.46 7.16 3.47
N ASN A 248 -14.50 6.54 4.00
CA ASN A 248 -15.73 6.18 3.30
C ASN A 248 -16.98 6.91 3.82
N GLN A 249 -16.82 8.00 4.60
CA GLN A 249 -17.94 8.76 5.11
C GLN A 249 -18.46 9.73 4.05
N PRO A 250 -19.77 10.03 4.05
CA PRO A 250 -20.35 11.03 3.16
C PRO A 250 -19.61 12.37 3.23
N GLY A 251 -19.31 12.96 2.08
CA GLY A 251 -18.61 14.24 1.98
C GLY A 251 -17.09 14.16 2.07
N GLN A 252 -16.50 13.00 2.35
CA GLN A 252 -15.05 12.80 2.25
C GLN A 252 -14.61 12.71 0.78
N VAL A 253 -13.34 13.04 0.55
CA VAL A 253 -12.71 12.91 -0.78
C VAL A 253 -12.67 11.44 -1.17
N THR A 254 -12.92 11.16 -2.45
CA THR A 254 -12.84 9.80 -2.99
C THR A 254 -11.41 9.43 -3.41
N PHE A 255 -11.13 8.13 -3.50
CA PHE A 255 -9.87 7.62 -4.05
C PHE A 255 -9.60 8.20 -5.45
N GLU A 256 -10.59 8.19 -6.32
CA GLU A 256 -10.47 8.68 -7.70
C GLU A 256 -10.18 10.19 -7.79
N GLN A 257 -10.75 10.98 -6.90
CA GLN A 257 -10.42 12.41 -6.83
C GLN A 257 -8.97 12.63 -6.43
N LEU A 258 -8.47 11.89 -5.43
CA LEU A 258 -7.07 11.98 -5.01
C LEU A 258 -6.10 11.56 -6.11
N MET A 259 -6.40 10.48 -6.83
CA MET A 259 -5.59 10.04 -7.97
C MET A 259 -5.59 11.07 -9.11
N THR A 260 -6.72 11.69 -9.37
CA THR A 260 -6.85 12.75 -10.37
C THR A 260 -6.03 13.98 -9.98
N GLU A 261 -6.16 14.48 -8.76
CA GLU A 261 -5.41 15.63 -8.24
C GLU A 261 -3.90 15.35 -8.29
N ARG A 262 -3.45 14.19 -7.85
CA ARG A 262 -2.05 13.78 -7.94
C ARG A 262 -1.54 13.77 -9.38
N ASN A 263 -2.29 13.17 -10.28
CA ASN A 263 -1.90 13.08 -11.69
C ASN A 263 -1.87 14.47 -12.36
N ASN A 264 -2.72 15.41 -11.92
CA ASN A 264 -2.65 16.82 -12.35
C ASN A 264 -1.30 17.47 -11.95
N VAL A 265 -0.81 17.19 -10.74
CA VAL A 265 0.52 17.67 -10.29
C VAL A 265 1.62 17.10 -11.18
N PHE A 266 1.61 15.79 -11.46
CA PHE A 266 2.62 15.15 -12.31
C PHE A 266 2.65 15.75 -13.72
N ARG A 267 1.48 16.03 -14.30
CA ARG A 267 1.31 16.61 -15.62
C ARG A 267 1.72 18.08 -15.66
N LYS A 268 1.37 18.84 -14.63
CA LYS A 268 1.67 20.28 -14.53
C LYS A 268 3.15 20.55 -14.28
N HIS A 269 3.84 19.64 -13.60
CA HIS A 269 5.26 19.78 -13.24
C HIS A 269 6.15 18.70 -13.89
N PRO A 270 6.24 18.62 -15.23
CA PRO A 270 6.93 17.54 -15.93
C PRO A 270 8.44 17.50 -15.71
N LYS A 271 9.05 18.61 -15.24
CA LYS A 271 10.48 18.70 -14.90
C LYS A 271 10.78 18.24 -13.47
N THR A 272 9.78 18.14 -12.62
CA THR A 272 9.91 17.62 -11.25
C THR A 272 9.93 16.10 -11.27
N ARG A 273 10.93 15.51 -10.63
CA ARG A 273 10.99 14.06 -10.43
C ARG A 273 10.14 13.71 -9.22
N PHE A 274 9.13 12.87 -9.44
CA PHE A 274 8.28 12.36 -8.36
C PHE A 274 8.62 10.92 -8.04
N VAL A 275 8.56 10.59 -6.76
CA VAL A 275 8.48 9.21 -6.27
C VAL A 275 7.08 9.02 -5.69
N ALA A 276 6.25 8.22 -6.33
CA ALA A 276 4.92 7.93 -5.82
C ALA A 276 4.99 6.78 -4.81
N ALA A 277 4.77 7.10 -3.53
CA ALA A 277 4.79 6.14 -2.43
C ALA A 277 3.81 4.98 -2.66
N HIS A 278 4.15 3.80 -2.14
CA HIS A 278 3.28 2.63 -2.11
C HIS A 278 2.75 2.24 -3.50
N PHE A 279 3.65 2.21 -4.50
CA PHE A 279 3.27 1.92 -5.90
C PHE A 279 2.26 2.91 -6.48
N GLY A 280 2.17 4.11 -5.90
CA GLY A 280 1.13 5.08 -6.22
C GLY A 280 -0.28 4.58 -5.90
N TRP A 281 -0.41 3.64 -4.97
CA TRP A 281 -1.65 2.91 -4.61
C TRP A 281 -2.32 2.20 -5.79
N HIS A 282 -1.52 1.65 -6.71
CA HIS A 282 -1.99 0.87 -7.84
C HIS A 282 -1.41 -0.55 -7.89
N ALA A 283 -0.90 -1.07 -6.75
CA ALA A 283 -0.37 -2.42 -6.70
C ALA A 283 -1.47 -3.50 -6.89
N ASN A 284 -2.71 -3.18 -6.55
CA ASN A 284 -3.90 -3.99 -6.80
C ASN A 284 -4.40 -3.92 -8.27
N ASP A 285 -3.93 -2.93 -9.06
CA ASP A 285 -4.26 -2.74 -10.48
C ASP A 285 -2.99 -2.39 -11.28
N LEU A 286 -2.24 -3.41 -11.67
CA LEU A 286 -0.97 -3.24 -12.39
C LEU A 286 -1.15 -2.61 -13.79
N ALA A 287 -2.30 -2.75 -14.40
CA ALA A 287 -2.60 -2.08 -15.67
C ALA A 287 -2.71 -0.56 -15.48
N ARG A 288 -3.33 -0.13 -14.39
CA ARG A 288 -3.42 1.27 -14.00
C ARG A 288 -2.05 1.84 -13.58
N ALA A 289 -1.25 1.05 -12.85
CA ALA A 289 0.14 1.41 -12.54
C ALA A 289 0.98 1.61 -13.80
N ALA A 290 0.85 0.70 -14.78
CA ALA A 290 1.52 0.79 -16.08
C ALA A 290 1.11 2.06 -16.83
N LYS A 291 -0.19 2.33 -16.93
CA LYS A 291 -0.72 3.55 -17.58
C LYS A 291 -0.16 4.82 -16.92
N MET A 292 -0.08 4.87 -15.59
CA MET A 292 0.51 6.00 -14.88
C MET A 292 1.99 6.18 -15.24
N LEU A 293 2.78 5.12 -15.25
CA LEU A 293 4.21 5.20 -15.59
C LEU A 293 4.44 5.54 -17.07
N ASP A 294 3.60 5.06 -17.95
CA ASP A 294 3.70 5.35 -19.41
C ASP A 294 3.29 6.80 -19.71
N GLU A 295 2.29 7.35 -18.99
CA GLU A 295 1.83 8.74 -19.13
C GLU A 295 2.82 9.75 -18.52
N PHE A 296 3.46 9.40 -17.38
CA PHE A 296 4.30 10.30 -16.61
C PHE A 296 5.76 9.83 -16.53
N PRO A 297 6.62 10.21 -17.51
CA PRO A 297 8.04 9.82 -17.50
C PRO A 297 8.82 10.37 -16.31
N ASN A 298 8.32 11.40 -15.65
CA ASN A 298 8.90 12.03 -14.46
C ASN A 298 8.52 11.35 -13.13
N VAL A 299 7.78 10.22 -13.16
CA VAL A 299 7.34 9.47 -11.97
C VAL A 299 8.08 8.16 -11.85
N THR A 300 8.57 7.85 -10.67
CA THR A 300 9.03 6.52 -10.22
C THR A 300 8.14 6.06 -9.07
N ILE A 301 8.19 4.77 -8.76
CA ILE A 301 7.41 4.15 -7.67
C ILE A 301 8.33 3.37 -6.74
N GLU A 302 7.87 3.09 -5.54
CA GLU A 302 8.55 2.19 -4.61
C GLU A 302 7.57 1.16 -4.01
N ALA A 303 8.13 0.06 -3.48
CA ALA A 303 7.38 -1.14 -3.13
C ALA A 303 6.98 -1.21 -1.63
N GLY A 304 7.10 -0.13 -0.87
CA GLY A 304 6.76 -0.09 0.56
C GLY A 304 5.28 -0.34 0.82
N ALA A 305 4.99 -1.14 1.84
CA ALA A 305 3.66 -1.42 2.36
C ALA A 305 2.64 -2.05 1.37
N ILE A 306 3.07 -2.56 0.20
CA ILE A 306 2.16 -3.15 -0.82
C ILE A 306 2.49 -4.60 -1.19
N LEU A 307 3.34 -5.26 -0.40
CA LEU A 307 3.79 -6.62 -0.67
C LEU A 307 2.66 -7.64 -0.81
N HIS A 308 1.59 -7.45 -0.03
CA HIS A 308 0.41 -8.30 -0.05
C HIS A 308 -0.30 -8.30 -1.42
N ASP A 309 -0.28 -7.18 -2.14
CA ASP A 309 -0.85 -7.09 -3.48
C ASP A 309 0.06 -7.70 -4.54
N LEU A 310 1.37 -7.51 -4.43
CA LEU A 310 2.33 -8.10 -5.37
C LEU A 310 2.37 -9.63 -5.23
N GLY A 311 2.43 -10.12 -3.99
CA GLY A 311 2.56 -11.55 -3.71
C GLY A 311 1.32 -12.39 -4.06
N ARG A 312 0.11 -11.79 -4.16
CA ARG A 312 -1.10 -12.50 -4.58
C ARG A 312 -1.27 -12.61 -6.11
N GLN A 313 -0.47 -11.86 -6.88
CA GLN A 313 -0.48 -11.87 -8.35
C GLN A 313 0.94 -12.02 -8.95
N PRO A 314 1.73 -13.03 -8.54
CA PRO A 314 3.18 -13.08 -8.78
C PRO A 314 3.58 -13.05 -10.24
N ARG A 315 2.79 -13.65 -11.14
CA ARG A 315 3.09 -13.66 -12.60
C ARG A 315 2.96 -12.27 -13.20
N ALA A 316 1.82 -11.62 -12.98
CA ALA A 316 1.58 -10.25 -13.48
C ALA A 316 2.56 -9.26 -12.84
N ALA A 317 2.84 -9.40 -11.53
CA ALA A 317 3.80 -8.57 -10.83
C ALA A 317 5.22 -8.77 -11.37
N ARG A 318 5.65 -10.02 -11.63
CA ARG A 318 6.94 -10.29 -12.28
C ARG A 318 7.06 -9.59 -13.64
N ASP A 319 6.07 -9.75 -14.51
CA ASP A 319 6.08 -9.13 -15.84
C ASP A 319 6.15 -7.60 -15.75
N PHE A 320 5.42 -7.02 -14.79
CA PHE A 320 5.46 -5.59 -14.51
C PHE A 320 6.86 -5.14 -14.03
N PHE A 321 7.46 -5.86 -13.08
CA PHE A 321 8.80 -5.54 -12.56
C PHE A 321 9.88 -5.67 -13.65
N VAL A 322 9.80 -6.65 -14.52
CA VAL A 322 10.71 -6.81 -15.66
C VAL A 322 10.59 -5.62 -16.61
N LYS A 323 9.35 -5.22 -16.96
CA LYS A 323 9.10 -4.11 -17.90
C LYS A 323 9.52 -2.76 -17.33
N TYR A 324 9.23 -2.50 -16.05
CA TYR A 324 9.42 -1.19 -15.42
C TYR A 324 10.56 -1.16 -14.38
N ALA A 325 11.52 -2.08 -14.45
CA ALA A 325 12.60 -2.21 -13.47
C ALA A 325 13.37 -0.89 -13.22
N ASP A 326 13.54 -0.06 -14.24
CA ASP A 326 14.22 1.23 -14.16
C ASP A 326 13.35 2.36 -13.56
N ARG A 327 12.12 2.03 -13.15
CA ARG A 327 11.13 2.96 -12.56
C ARG A 327 10.67 2.52 -11.17
N ILE A 328 11.16 1.36 -10.68
CA ILE A 328 10.77 0.78 -9.39
C ILE A 328 11.98 0.80 -8.46
N MET A 329 11.75 1.18 -7.21
CA MET A 329 12.74 1.15 -6.13
C MET A 329 12.26 0.27 -4.98
N PHE A 330 13.19 -0.28 -4.22
CA PHE A 330 12.88 -0.93 -2.95
C PHE A 330 12.67 0.13 -1.87
N GLY A 331 11.55 0.03 -1.18
CA GLY A 331 11.22 0.75 0.03
C GLY A 331 10.41 -0.16 0.94
N LYS A 332 10.50 0.03 2.26
CA LYS A 332 9.81 -0.82 3.22
C LYS A 332 8.66 -0.10 3.93
N ASP A 333 8.75 1.20 4.10
CA ASP A 333 7.92 2.03 4.98
C ASP A 333 8.31 1.81 6.45
N SER A 334 7.51 1.14 7.26
CA SER A 334 7.84 0.93 8.68
C SER A 334 9.10 0.09 8.89
N PHE A 335 10.04 0.55 9.72
CA PHE A 335 11.28 -0.16 10.04
C PHE A 335 11.03 -1.28 11.06
N GLN A 336 10.50 -2.40 10.58
CA GLN A 336 10.30 -3.62 11.36
C GLN A 336 11.18 -4.74 10.80
N PRO A 337 12.27 -5.11 11.47
CA PRO A 337 13.28 -6.03 10.93
C PRO A 337 12.73 -7.39 10.51
N ALA A 338 11.78 -7.94 11.26
CA ALA A 338 11.18 -9.24 10.99
C ALA A 338 10.31 -9.28 9.70
N GLU A 339 9.96 -8.12 9.15
CA GLU A 339 9.10 -8.03 7.97
C GLU A 339 9.90 -8.02 6.65
N TYR A 340 11.17 -7.60 6.65
CA TYR A 340 12.02 -7.53 5.45
C TYR A 340 12.21 -8.88 4.76
N PRO A 341 12.43 -10.01 5.47
CA PRO A 341 12.58 -11.32 4.84
C PRO A 341 11.41 -11.73 3.96
N TYR A 342 10.20 -11.23 4.22
CA TYR A 342 9.03 -11.49 3.36
C TYR A 342 9.15 -10.78 2.02
N TYR A 343 9.73 -9.56 1.97
CA TYR A 343 10.03 -8.87 0.71
C TYR A 343 11.05 -9.64 -0.11
N TRP A 344 12.14 -10.08 0.54
CA TRP A 344 13.16 -10.88 -0.12
C TRP A 344 12.57 -12.19 -0.65
N ARG A 345 11.75 -12.88 0.14
CA ARG A 345 11.11 -14.13 -0.28
C ARG A 345 10.20 -13.92 -1.49
N VAL A 346 9.37 -12.88 -1.50
CA VAL A 346 8.49 -12.56 -2.64
C VAL A 346 9.30 -12.18 -3.87
N PHE A 347 10.38 -11.40 -3.73
CA PHE A 347 11.14 -10.92 -4.88
C PHE A 347 12.08 -11.99 -5.47
N GLU A 348 12.73 -12.77 -4.62
CA GLU A 348 13.87 -13.61 -4.99
C GLU A 348 13.52 -15.07 -5.22
N THR A 349 12.43 -15.59 -4.64
CA THR A 349 12.09 -17.02 -4.72
C THR A 349 10.89 -17.29 -5.63
N ALA A 350 10.71 -18.57 -5.97
CA ALA A 350 9.49 -19.10 -6.60
C ALA A 350 8.61 -19.84 -5.59
N ASP A 351 8.72 -19.53 -4.29
CA ASP A 351 7.93 -20.15 -3.25
C ASP A 351 6.45 -19.91 -3.46
N GLU A 352 5.64 -20.90 -3.11
CA GLU A 352 4.20 -20.85 -3.29
C GLU A 352 3.46 -20.96 -1.95
N TYR A 353 2.32 -20.26 -1.87
CA TYR A 353 1.32 -20.46 -0.84
C TYR A 353 1.84 -20.26 0.61
N PHE A 354 2.49 -19.15 0.88
CA PHE A 354 2.96 -18.80 2.23
C PHE A 354 2.22 -17.59 2.83
N ASP A 355 2.24 -17.52 4.16
CA ASP A 355 1.51 -16.48 4.88
C ASP A 355 2.17 -15.10 4.75
N TYR A 356 1.34 -14.06 4.75
CA TYR A 356 1.77 -12.69 4.98
C TYR A 356 2.00 -12.46 6.48
N TYR A 357 2.88 -11.55 6.85
CA TYR A 357 3.26 -11.30 8.25
C TYR A 357 2.22 -10.52 9.08
N ARG A 358 1.12 -10.08 8.48
CA ARG A 358 0.03 -9.38 9.16
C ARG A 358 -1.29 -10.10 8.93
N ASP A 359 -1.73 -10.90 9.90
CA ASP A 359 -2.96 -11.71 9.80
C ASP A 359 -4.23 -10.90 9.50
N TYR A 360 -4.27 -9.65 9.96
CA TYR A 360 -5.43 -8.77 9.76
C TYR A 360 -5.48 -8.09 8.40
N HIS A 361 -4.42 -8.18 7.61
CA HIS A 361 -4.20 -7.40 6.42
C HIS A 361 -4.58 -8.14 5.14
N ALA A 362 -4.30 -9.45 5.07
CA ALA A 362 -4.56 -10.27 3.90
C ALA A 362 -5.13 -11.64 4.30
N PHE A 363 -6.22 -12.04 3.65
CA PHE A 363 -6.84 -13.36 3.79
C PHE A 363 -6.29 -14.38 2.81
N TRP A 364 -5.45 -13.93 1.89
CA TRP A 364 -4.83 -14.74 0.85
C TRP A 364 -3.39 -15.06 1.19
N LYS A 365 -2.86 -16.06 0.53
CA LYS A 365 -1.45 -16.45 0.60
C LYS A 365 -0.63 -15.65 -0.40
N LEU A 366 0.67 -15.56 -0.12
CA LEU A 366 1.65 -14.95 -1.01
C LEU A 366 2.41 -16.01 -1.81
N TYR A 367 2.98 -15.56 -2.93
CA TYR A 367 3.79 -16.33 -3.85
C TYR A 367 5.01 -15.53 -4.28
N GLY A 368 6.12 -16.20 -4.51
CA GLY A 368 7.35 -15.59 -5.00
C GLY A 368 7.27 -15.22 -6.47
N MET A 369 7.92 -14.13 -6.83
CA MET A 369 8.01 -13.63 -8.21
C MET A 369 9.23 -14.18 -8.96
N ALA A 370 10.24 -14.72 -8.27
CA ALA A 370 11.51 -15.18 -8.84
C ALA A 370 12.11 -14.16 -9.83
N LEU A 371 12.29 -12.92 -9.39
CA LEU A 371 12.78 -11.83 -10.25
C LEU A 371 14.21 -12.17 -10.74
N PRO A 372 14.54 -11.88 -11.99
CA PRO A 372 15.91 -12.00 -12.50
C PRO A 372 16.89 -11.10 -11.74
N ASP A 373 18.16 -11.50 -11.68
CA ASP A 373 19.20 -10.78 -10.93
C ASP A 373 19.44 -9.35 -11.42
N ASP A 374 19.33 -9.10 -12.71
CA ASP A 374 19.42 -7.76 -13.28
C ASP A 374 18.24 -6.86 -12.88
N VAL A 375 17.03 -7.42 -12.76
CA VAL A 375 15.85 -6.73 -12.24
C VAL A 375 15.99 -6.46 -10.75
N LEU A 376 16.43 -7.46 -9.96
CA LEU A 376 16.70 -7.29 -8.53
C LEU A 376 17.72 -6.17 -8.28
N LYS A 377 18.84 -6.13 -9.01
CA LYS A 377 19.84 -5.06 -8.91
C LYS A 377 19.24 -3.68 -9.22
N LYS A 378 18.35 -3.57 -10.21
CA LYS A 378 17.67 -2.32 -10.53
C LYS A 378 16.77 -1.88 -9.37
N VAL A 379 15.92 -2.76 -8.89
CA VAL A 379 14.95 -2.49 -7.82
C VAL A 379 15.68 -2.18 -6.50
N TYR A 380 16.72 -2.93 -6.16
CA TYR A 380 17.40 -2.80 -4.87
C TYR A 380 18.28 -1.56 -4.79
N TYR A 381 18.94 -1.13 -5.87
CA TYR A 381 19.85 0.01 -5.77
C TYR A 381 20.00 0.86 -7.05
N LYS A 382 20.04 0.27 -8.26
CA LYS A 382 20.40 1.04 -9.47
C LYS A 382 19.41 2.16 -9.77
N THR A 383 18.11 1.91 -9.62
CA THR A 383 17.08 2.92 -9.84
C THR A 383 17.15 4.04 -8.78
N ALA A 384 17.34 3.69 -7.50
CA ALA A 384 17.51 4.66 -6.43
C ALA A 384 18.73 5.57 -6.65
N LEU A 385 19.88 5.00 -7.09
CA LEU A 385 21.09 5.77 -7.42
C LEU A 385 20.87 6.79 -8.55
N LYS A 386 20.01 6.49 -9.52
CA LYS A 386 19.64 7.44 -10.59
C LYS A 386 18.71 8.54 -10.09
N VAL A 387 17.75 8.19 -9.22
CA VAL A 387 16.72 9.13 -8.73
C VAL A 387 17.28 10.09 -7.69
N PHE A 388 18.08 9.58 -6.75
CA PHE A 388 18.61 10.35 -5.62
C PHE A 388 20.11 10.61 -5.79
N LYS A 389 20.47 11.74 -6.35
CA LYS A 389 21.87 12.09 -6.66
C LYS A 389 22.81 12.15 -5.44
N GLY A 390 22.26 12.36 -4.24
CA GLY A 390 23.04 12.41 -2.98
C GLY A 390 23.45 11.02 -2.42
N LEU A 391 23.07 9.93 -3.08
CA LEU A 391 23.46 8.57 -2.68
C LEU A 391 24.91 8.24 -3.05
N PRO A 392 25.63 7.40 -2.26
CA PRO A 392 26.98 6.95 -2.60
C PRO A 392 26.96 6.11 -3.87
N GLN A 393 27.68 6.58 -4.91
CA GLN A 393 27.64 6.01 -6.26
C GLN A 393 28.59 4.82 -6.46
N THR A 394 29.57 4.60 -5.58
CA THR A 394 30.62 3.58 -5.72
C THR A 394 30.41 2.39 -4.80
N GLY A 395 31.06 1.25 -5.11
CA GLY A 395 31.04 0.04 -4.27
C GLY A 395 29.79 -0.81 -4.39
N TRP A 396 28.99 -0.66 -5.44
CA TRP A 396 27.84 -1.51 -5.75
C TRP A 396 28.26 -2.66 -6.68
N PRO A 397 27.63 -3.84 -6.56
CA PRO A 397 27.91 -4.96 -7.49
C PRO A 397 27.61 -4.59 -8.95
N GLN A 398 28.40 -5.10 -9.87
CA GLN A 398 28.18 -4.91 -11.32
C GLN A 398 26.94 -5.64 -11.82
#